data_833a3a486643e0a4f775b3f238c2d64f
#
_entry.id   833a3a486643e0a4f775b3f238c2d64f
#
_cell.length_a   1.000
_cell.length_b   1.000
_cell.length_c   1.000
_cell.angle_alpha   90.00
_cell.angle_beta   90.00
_cell.angle_gamma   90.00
#
_symmetry.space_group_name_H-M   'P 1'
#
loop_
_entity.id
_entity.type
_entity.pdbx_description
1 polymer ?
#
loop_
_entity_poly.entity_id
_entity_poly.type
_entity_poly.pdbx_seq_one_letter_code
_entity_poly.pdbx_strand_id
1 'polypeptide(L)'
;MDQPAPPSKKLNISLDYRFLCVILAVIILVMLVVWKPWHPAPSAKDRTISVTGDATLKAEPDEFVFAPSYEFKEADKSTAIKNMTAKSNDVVAELKKLGVADKQIKTNADSWTYPSYNDGDATPTYTLSVTVTVSDKTLAQKVEDYLVTTSPTGTLTPQANFSTGKEKSLQAQARDTATKEARGKAQQIAKNLGFHLGAVKSVDDSDGFGGGLIHPFGTAESMGKSTASDDSKLTVQPGENSLDYSVTVVYYIR
;
A
#
# COMPACT_ATOMS: atom_id res chain seq x y z
N MET A 1 -46.17 5.78 78.26
CA MET A 1 -46.99 5.19 77.14
C MET A 1 -46.05 4.38 76.26
N ASP A 2 -45.95 3.11 76.63
CA ASP A 2 -45.10 2.17 75.88
C ASP A 2 -45.89 1.66 74.69
N GLN A 3 -45.30 1.84 73.48
CA GLN A 3 -45.80 1.18 72.28
C GLN A 3 -45.13 -0.22 72.15
N PRO A 4 -45.92 -1.28 71.97
CA PRO A 4 -45.35 -2.59 71.77
C PRO A 4 -44.71 -2.73 70.39
N ALA A 5 -43.55 -3.33 70.35
CA ALA A 5 -42.82 -3.65 69.12
C ALA A 5 -43.58 -4.66 68.23
N PRO A 6 -43.50 -4.53 66.90
CA PRO A 6 -44.18 -5.44 65.98
C PRO A 6 -43.55 -6.85 66.02
N PRO A 7 -44.38 -7.90 65.87
CA PRO A 7 -43.93 -9.29 65.92
C PRO A 7 -42.97 -9.62 64.76
N SER A 8 -41.82 -10.14 65.06
CA SER A 8 -40.89 -10.67 64.09
C SER A 8 -41.49 -11.97 63.47
N LYS A 9 -41.83 -11.92 62.18
CA LYS A 9 -42.19 -13.10 61.40
C LYS A 9 -40.97 -14.04 61.29
N LYS A 10 -40.92 -15.05 62.13
CA LYS A 10 -40.00 -16.13 61.95
C LYS A 10 -40.43 -16.98 60.75
N LEU A 11 -39.71 -16.89 59.63
CA LEU A 11 -39.87 -17.75 58.48
C LEU A 11 -39.35 -19.17 58.88
N ASN A 12 -40.29 -20.05 59.28
CA ASN A 12 -39.96 -21.45 59.46
C ASN A 12 -39.95 -22.13 58.08
N ILE A 13 -38.76 -22.19 57.48
CA ILE A 13 -38.57 -22.99 56.27
C ILE A 13 -38.41 -24.46 56.77
N SER A 14 -39.47 -25.27 56.70
CA SER A 14 -39.36 -26.71 56.84
C SER A 14 -38.62 -27.20 55.62
N LEU A 15 -37.37 -27.62 55.79
CA LEU A 15 -36.53 -28.16 54.75
C LEU A 15 -36.99 -29.60 54.49
N ASP A 16 -38.12 -29.76 53.76
CA ASP A 16 -38.58 -31.04 53.30
C ASP A 16 -37.58 -31.63 52.31
N TYR A 17 -37.20 -32.87 52.50
CA TYR A 17 -36.32 -33.63 51.63
C TYR A 17 -36.66 -33.45 50.13
N ARG A 18 -37.95 -33.32 49.81
CA ARG A 18 -38.43 -33.04 48.44
C ARG A 18 -37.97 -31.70 47.92
N PHE A 19 -37.91 -30.67 48.77
CA PHE A 19 -37.43 -29.33 48.39
C PHE A 19 -35.94 -29.33 48.15
N LEU A 20 -35.19 -30.07 48.96
CA LEU A 20 -33.74 -30.22 48.78
C LEU A 20 -33.39 -30.94 47.47
N CYS A 21 -34.16 -31.97 47.11
CA CYS A 21 -34.01 -32.68 45.80
C CYS A 21 -34.27 -31.76 44.59
N VAL A 22 -35.27 -30.89 44.69
CA VAL A 22 -35.57 -29.91 43.61
C VAL A 22 -34.45 -28.91 43.46
N ILE A 23 -33.92 -28.37 44.55
CA ILE A 23 -32.79 -27.43 44.51
C ILE A 23 -31.56 -28.11 43.90
N LEU A 24 -31.26 -29.34 44.30
CA LEU A 24 -30.11 -30.09 43.76
C LEU A 24 -30.29 -30.37 42.28
N ALA A 25 -31.49 -30.72 41.82
CA ALA A 25 -31.81 -30.92 40.40
C ALA A 25 -31.63 -29.65 39.58
N VAL A 26 -32.05 -28.48 40.12
CA VAL A 26 -31.86 -27.18 39.48
C VAL A 26 -30.36 -26.82 39.39
N ILE A 27 -29.60 -27.07 40.45
CA ILE A 27 -28.15 -26.81 40.46
C ILE A 27 -27.45 -27.69 39.42
N ILE A 28 -27.81 -28.99 39.32
CA ILE A 28 -27.26 -29.90 38.32
C ILE A 28 -27.63 -29.43 36.91
N LEU A 29 -28.87 -28.98 36.69
CA LEU A 29 -29.34 -28.49 35.41
C LEU A 29 -28.61 -27.20 35.01
N VAL A 30 -28.42 -26.28 35.93
CA VAL A 30 -27.60 -25.06 35.71
C VAL A 30 -26.15 -25.41 35.41
N MET A 31 -25.59 -26.38 36.15
CA MET A 31 -24.23 -26.83 35.92
C MET A 31 -24.06 -27.49 34.54
N LEU A 32 -25.04 -28.28 34.07
CA LEU A 32 -25.05 -28.85 32.73
C LEU A 32 -25.17 -27.79 31.64
N VAL A 33 -25.96 -26.73 31.87
CA VAL A 33 -26.11 -25.63 30.92
C VAL A 33 -24.85 -24.76 30.86
N VAL A 34 -24.19 -24.48 32.01
CA VAL A 34 -22.98 -23.69 32.10
C VAL A 34 -21.76 -24.44 31.55
N TRP A 35 -21.65 -25.74 31.88
CA TRP A 35 -20.53 -26.58 31.45
C TRP A 35 -20.61 -27.02 29.99
N LYS A 36 -21.80 -26.91 29.39
CA LYS A 36 -22.03 -27.22 27.95
C LYS A 36 -21.24 -28.46 27.46
N PRO A 37 -21.42 -29.64 28.08
CA PRO A 37 -20.67 -30.86 27.70
C PRO A 37 -20.96 -31.34 26.26
N TRP A 38 -21.98 -30.80 25.61
CA TRP A 38 -22.37 -31.10 24.22
C TRP A 38 -21.76 -30.11 23.19
N HIS A 39 -20.78 -29.30 23.54
CA HIS A 39 -19.97 -28.69 22.49
C HIS A 39 -19.21 -29.84 21.80
N PRO A 40 -19.54 -30.15 20.54
CA PRO A 40 -18.80 -31.16 19.82
C PRO A 40 -17.31 -30.73 19.87
N ALA A 41 -16.47 -31.66 20.33
CA ALA A 41 -15.02 -31.47 20.20
C ALA A 41 -14.76 -31.05 18.74
N PRO A 42 -13.82 -30.07 18.46
CA PRO A 42 -13.54 -29.66 17.11
C PRO A 42 -13.35 -30.90 16.25
N SER A 43 -14.26 -31.10 15.29
CA SER A 43 -14.25 -32.29 14.49
C SER A 43 -12.91 -32.37 13.76
N ALA A 44 -12.44 -33.58 13.49
CA ALA A 44 -11.20 -33.78 12.74
C ALA A 44 -11.20 -33.04 11.38
N LYS A 45 -12.40 -32.64 10.91
CA LYS A 45 -12.61 -31.80 9.72
C LYS A 45 -12.11 -30.35 9.89
N ASP A 46 -11.91 -29.87 11.13
CA ASP A 46 -11.47 -28.50 11.40
C ASP A 46 -9.95 -28.37 11.58
N ARG A 47 -9.23 -29.48 11.45
CA ARG A 47 -7.76 -29.41 11.47
C ARG A 47 -7.27 -28.75 10.19
N THR A 48 -6.56 -27.66 10.34
CA THR A 48 -6.07 -26.86 9.20
C THR A 48 -4.61 -26.48 9.39
N ILE A 49 -3.95 -26.25 8.29
CA ILE A 49 -2.63 -25.62 8.24
C ILE A 49 -2.73 -24.33 7.42
N SER A 50 -2.14 -23.27 7.92
CA SER A 50 -2.00 -22.00 7.20
C SER A 50 -0.56 -21.87 6.71
N VAL A 51 -0.39 -21.56 5.45
CA VAL A 51 0.92 -21.42 4.82
C VAL A 51 0.92 -20.17 3.95
N THR A 52 1.96 -19.36 4.11
CA THR A 52 2.18 -18.17 3.29
C THR A 52 3.24 -18.46 2.23
N GLY A 53 2.92 -18.10 1.00
CA GLY A 53 3.86 -18.08 -0.12
C GLY A 53 4.15 -16.64 -0.52
N ASP A 54 5.39 -16.38 -0.85
CA ASP A 54 5.90 -15.06 -1.18
C ASP A 54 6.50 -15.08 -2.59
N ALA A 55 6.44 -13.96 -3.29
CA ALA A 55 7.09 -13.80 -4.57
C ALA A 55 7.65 -12.39 -4.71
N THR A 56 8.91 -12.28 -5.06
CA THR A 56 9.57 -11.03 -5.43
C THR A 56 9.93 -11.10 -6.90
N LEU A 57 9.35 -10.23 -7.71
CA LEU A 57 9.69 -10.08 -9.12
C LEU A 57 10.48 -8.79 -9.32
N LYS A 58 11.57 -8.90 -10.09
CA LYS A 58 12.36 -7.74 -10.51
C LYS A 58 12.14 -7.48 -11.98
N ALA A 59 11.96 -6.22 -12.34
CA ALA A 59 11.81 -5.82 -13.73
C ALA A 59 12.34 -4.40 -13.96
N GLU A 60 12.77 -4.13 -15.18
CA GLU A 60 13.08 -2.76 -15.59
C GLU A 60 11.80 -1.95 -15.74
N PRO A 61 11.77 -0.70 -15.25
CA PRO A 61 10.67 0.23 -15.49
C PRO A 61 10.45 0.47 -16.99
N ASP A 62 9.22 0.71 -17.37
CA ASP A 62 8.82 1.03 -18.74
C ASP A 62 8.03 2.35 -18.84
N GLU A 63 7.99 3.11 -17.75
CA GLU A 63 7.37 4.42 -17.69
C GLU A 63 8.25 5.39 -16.90
N PHE A 64 8.49 6.57 -17.47
CA PHE A 64 9.30 7.63 -16.89
C PHE A 64 8.43 8.87 -16.72
N VAL A 65 8.29 9.32 -15.46
CA VAL A 65 7.47 10.47 -15.11
C VAL A 65 8.38 11.62 -14.69
N PHE A 66 8.35 12.70 -15.44
CA PHE A 66 8.99 13.98 -15.12
C PHE A 66 7.95 14.93 -14.53
N ALA A 67 8.32 15.67 -13.51
CA ALA A 67 7.44 16.65 -12.88
C ALA A 67 8.15 17.98 -12.62
N PRO A 68 8.67 18.66 -13.68
CA PRO A 68 9.27 19.98 -13.49
C PRO A 68 8.27 20.98 -12.96
N SER A 69 8.75 21.88 -12.10
CA SER A 69 7.98 22.96 -11.52
C SER A 69 8.65 24.30 -11.84
N TYR A 70 7.88 25.34 -12.05
CA TYR A 70 8.35 26.69 -12.34
C TYR A 70 7.66 27.66 -11.41
N GLU A 71 8.43 28.46 -10.70
CA GLU A 71 7.94 29.46 -9.77
C GLU A 71 8.01 30.87 -10.36
N PHE A 72 6.94 31.64 -10.18
CA PHE A 72 6.81 33.02 -10.57
C PHE A 72 6.44 33.85 -9.35
N LYS A 73 7.29 34.81 -8.99
CA LYS A 73 7.05 35.76 -7.89
C LYS A 73 6.61 37.06 -8.49
N GLU A 74 5.34 37.33 -8.50
CA GLU A 74 4.72 38.48 -9.13
C GLU A 74 3.71 39.12 -8.19
N ALA A 75 3.77 40.43 -8.03
CA ALA A 75 2.76 41.15 -7.21
C ALA A 75 1.40 41.20 -7.92
N ASP A 76 1.41 41.27 -9.26
CA ASP A 76 0.17 41.26 -10.06
C ASP A 76 -0.18 39.88 -10.59
N LYS A 77 -1.36 39.43 -10.22
CA LYS A 77 -1.90 38.12 -10.64
C LYS A 77 -2.03 37.99 -12.16
N SER A 78 -2.39 39.05 -12.87
CA SER A 78 -2.59 39.02 -14.31
C SER A 78 -1.25 38.80 -15.02
N THR A 79 -0.22 39.46 -14.56
CA THR A 79 1.18 39.30 -15.04
C THR A 79 1.68 37.88 -14.77
N ALA A 80 1.45 37.36 -13.56
CA ALA A 80 1.79 35.98 -13.20
C ALA A 80 1.15 34.97 -14.15
N ILE A 81 -0.16 35.06 -14.37
CA ILE A 81 -0.91 34.15 -15.26
C ILE A 81 -0.38 34.24 -16.68
N LYS A 82 -0.07 35.46 -17.17
CA LYS A 82 0.47 35.64 -18.51
C LYS A 82 1.83 34.95 -18.66
N ASN A 83 2.73 35.14 -17.69
CA ASN A 83 4.07 34.54 -17.69
C ASN A 83 4.00 33.00 -17.57
N MET A 84 3.14 32.49 -16.69
CA MET A 84 2.88 31.05 -16.55
C MET A 84 2.34 30.44 -17.86
N THR A 85 1.37 31.12 -18.50
CA THR A 85 0.78 30.65 -19.76
C THR A 85 1.82 30.62 -20.89
N ALA A 86 2.64 31.67 -21.01
CA ALA A 86 3.73 31.71 -21.98
C ALA A 86 4.71 30.56 -21.75
N LYS A 87 5.19 30.38 -20.51
CA LYS A 87 6.11 29.29 -20.16
C LYS A 87 5.50 27.91 -20.42
N SER A 88 4.23 27.71 -20.04
CA SER A 88 3.51 26.46 -20.30
C SER A 88 3.44 26.15 -21.79
N ASN A 89 3.06 27.13 -22.61
CA ASN A 89 2.97 26.97 -24.05
C ASN A 89 4.30 26.63 -24.70
N ASP A 90 5.38 27.30 -24.28
CA ASP A 90 6.74 27.06 -24.79
C ASP A 90 7.21 25.63 -24.44
N VAL A 91 7.05 25.22 -23.17
CA VAL A 91 7.46 23.89 -22.71
C VAL A 91 6.63 22.80 -23.41
N VAL A 92 5.32 22.95 -23.48
CA VAL A 92 4.44 21.99 -24.13
C VAL A 92 4.70 21.88 -25.64
N ALA A 93 4.92 23.01 -26.31
CA ALA A 93 5.22 23.02 -27.75
C ALA A 93 6.52 22.28 -28.07
N GLU A 94 7.56 22.46 -27.25
CA GLU A 94 8.84 21.79 -27.47
C GLU A 94 8.76 20.30 -27.15
N LEU A 95 8.06 19.92 -26.06
CA LEU A 95 7.82 18.49 -25.74
C LEU A 95 7.08 17.77 -26.88
N LYS A 96 6.12 18.43 -27.52
CA LYS A 96 5.45 17.89 -28.70
C LYS A 96 6.37 17.72 -29.90
N LYS A 97 7.27 18.66 -30.15
CA LYS A 97 8.28 18.53 -31.22
C LYS A 97 9.26 17.37 -30.96
N LEU A 98 9.57 17.08 -29.68
CA LEU A 98 10.38 15.92 -29.30
C LEU A 98 9.64 14.58 -29.51
N GLY A 99 8.32 14.61 -29.73
CA GLY A 99 7.49 13.43 -29.97
C GLY A 99 6.62 13.01 -28.79
N VAL A 100 6.51 13.82 -27.73
CA VAL A 100 5.60 13.53 -26.62
C VAL A 100 4.15 13.81 -27.04
N ALA A 101 3.25 12.84 -26.88
CA ALA A 101 1.85 13.00 -27.24
C ALA A 101 1.09 13.86 -26.21
N ASP A 102 0.07 14.60 -26.66
CA ASP A 102 -0.74 15.48 -25.80
C ASP A 102 -1.26 14.81 -24.52
N LYS A 103 -1.74 13.57 -24.64
CA LYS A 103 -2.25 12.77 -23.50
C LYS A 103 -1.18 12.44 -22.44
N GLN A 104 0.08 12.57 -22.77
CA GLN A 104 1.23 12.30 -21.91
C GLN A 104 1.71 13.55 -21.17
N ILE A 105 1.14 14.71 -21.47
CA ILE A 105 1.50 15.99 -20.86
C ILE A 105 0.30 16.47 -20.03
N LYS A 106 0.52 16.76 -18.76
CA LYS A 106 -0.45 17.37 -17.86
C LYS A 106 0.15 18.65 -17.31
N THR A 107 -0.60 19.73 -17.30
CA THR A 107 -0.20 21.00 -16.71
C THR A 107 -1.12 21.34 -15.56
N ASN A 108 -0.57 21.79 -14.46
CA ASN A 108 -1.29 22.30 -13.30
C ASN A 108 -0.71 23.65 -12.89
N ALA A 109 -1.57 24.60 -12.55
CA ALA A 109 -1.17 25.90 -12.06
C ALA A 109 -1.77 26.10 -10.66
N ASP A 110 -0.93 26.47 -9.72
CA ASP A 110 -1.29 26.73 -8.35
C ASP A 110 -0.74 28.07 -7.87
N SER A 111 -1.31 28.63 -6.82
CA SER A 111 -0.84 29.86 -6.22
C SER A 111 -0.94 29.80 -4.70
N TRP A 112 0.12 30.20 -4.05
CA TRP A 112 0.17 30.27 -2.60
C TRP A 112 0.90 31.54 -2.15
N THR A 113 0.49 32.06 -0.99
CA THR A 113 1.13 33.23 -0.37
C THR A 113 1.54 32.85 1.04
N TYR A 114 2.84 32.96 1.34
CA TYR A 114 3.28 32.84 2.72
C TYR A 114 3.05 34.17 3.44
N PRO A 115 2.37 34.16 4.58
CA PRO A 115 2.36 35.33 5.44
C PRO A 115 3.79 35.54 5.95
N SER A 116 4.44 36.64 5.52
CA SER A 116 5.73 37.03 6.06
C SER A 116 5.53 37.56 7.47
N TYR A 117 6.18 36.95 8.45
CA TYR A 117 6.08 37.38 9.85
C TYR A 117 6.85 38.70 10.15
N ASN A 118 7.74 39.14 9.24
CA ASN A 118 8.64 40.25 9.51
C ASN A 118 8.65 41.38 8.47
N ASP A 119 8.04 41.23 7.30
CA ASP A 119 7.99 42.28 6.28
C ASP A 119 6.60 42.32 5.64
N GLY A 120 5.99 43.50 5.61
CA GLY A 120 4.63 43.75 5.15
C GLY A 120 4.35 43.51 3.66
N ASP A 121 5.26 42.95 2.89
CA ASP A 121 5.13 42.67 1.46
C ASP A 121 5.33 41.19 1.14
N ALA A 122 4.32 40.37 1.48
CA ALA A 122 4.28 38.99 1.03
C ALA A 122 3.90 38.94 -0.46
N THR A 123 4.91 38.87 -1.33
CA THR A 123 4.70 38.70 -2.77
C THR A 123 4.17 37.29 -3.02
N PRO A 124 2.99 37.15 -3.68
CA PRO A 124 2.44 35.83 -4.01
C PRO A 124 3.38 35.04 -4.90
N THR A 125 3.52 33.75 -4.63
CA THR A 125 4.24 32.82 -5.48
C THR A 125 3.24 31.98 -6.25
N TYR A 126 3.40 31.93 -7.55
CA TYR A 126 2.60 31.14 -8.48
C TYR A 126 3.45 30.01 -9.01
N THR A 127 2.94 28.80 -9.00
CA THR A 127 3.66 27.61 -9.41
C THR A 127 2.97 26.95 -10.60
N LEU A 128 3.73 26.77 -11.67
CA LEU A 128 3.35 25.96 -12.81
C LEU A 128 4.03 24.61 -12.71
N SER A 129 3.26 23.54 -12.59
CA SER A 129 3.76 22.17 -12.63
C SER A 129 3.39 21.51 -13.96
N VAL A 130 4.36 20.89 -14.60
CA VAL A 130 4.17 20.15 -15.85
C VAL A 130 4.54 18.70 -15.58
N THR A 131 3.60 17.78 -15.73
CA THR A 131 3.86 16.33 -15.61
C THR A 131 3.95 15.73 -17.01
N VAL A 132 5.05 15.06 -17.29
CA VAL A 132 5.32 14.41 -18.57
C VAL A 132 5.56 12.93 -18.33
N THR A 133 4.77 12.07 -18.98
CA THR A 133 4.90 10.62 -18.87
C THR A 133 5.32 10.04 -20.20
N VAL A 134 6.48 9.37 -20.25
CA VAL A 134 6.99 8.74 -21.47
C VAL A 134 7.37 7.28 -21.21
N SER A 135 7.19 6.43 -22.23
CA SER A 135 7.45 4.98 -22.10
C SER A 135 8.73 4.52 -22.80
N ASP A 136 9.35 5.40 -23.59
CA ASP A 136 10.59 5.12 -24.31
C ASP A 136 11.78 5.78 -23.62
N LYS A 137 12.83 4.99 -23.32
CA LYS A 137 14.01 5.48 -22.62
C LYS A 137 14.77 6.55 -23.44
N THR A 138 14.81 6.39 -24.76
CA THR A 138 15.49 7.36 -25.63
C THR A 138 14.74 8.68 -25.66
N LEU A 139 13.40 8.62 -25.69
CA LEU A 139 12.55 9.80 -25.58
C LEU A 139 12.67 10.44 -24.19
N ALA A 140 12.74 9.62 -23.12
CA ALA A 140 12.93 10.11 -21.76
C ALA A 140 14.25 10.92 -21.65
N GLN A 141 15.34 10.43 -22.23
CA GLN A 141 16.60 11.15 -22.26
C GLN A 141 16.49 12.51 -22.98
N LYS A 142 15.83 12.54 -24.12
CA LYS A 142 15.62 13.81 -24.86
C LYS A 142 14.76 14.80 -24.07
N VAL A 143 13.74 14.29 -23.37
CA VAL A 143 12.87 15.10 -22.52
C VAL A 143 13.68 15.67 -21.35
N GLU A 144 14.50 14.85 -20.68
CA GLU A 144 15.38 15.30 -19.60
C GLU A 144 16.35 16.37 -20.08
N ASP A 145 17.08 16.11 -21.17
CA ASP A 145 18.03 17.05 -21.76
C ASP A 145 17.39 18.42 -22.07
N TYR A 146 16.16 18.40 -22.58
CA TYR A 146 15.41 19.63 -22.81
C TYR A 146 14.98 20.30 -21.51
N LEU A 147 14.38 19.56 -20.58
CA LEU A 147 13.85 20.13 -19.34
C LEU A 147 14.93 20.78 -18.49
N VAL A 148 16.16 20.27 -18.50
CA VAL A 148 17.33 20.90 -17.84
C VAL A 148 17.55 22.31 -18.38
N THR A 149 17.37 22.55 -19.67
CA THR A 149 17.56 23.90 -20.28
C THR A 149 16.49 24.90 -19.88
N THR A 150 15.34 24.43 -19.38
CA THR A 150 14.21 25.30 -19.01
C THR A 150 14.33 25.90 -17.61
N SER A 151 15.36 25.52 -16.84
CA SER A 151 15.63 26.00 -15.46
C SER A 151 14.44 25.83 -14.51
N PRO A 152 13.90 24.62 -14.36
CA PRO A 152 12.83 24.36 -13.41
C PRO A 152 13.33 24.44 -11.97
N THR A 153 12.40 24.65 -11.04
CA THR A 153 12.66 24.50 -9.60
C THR A 153 12.44 23.04 -9.18
N GLY A 154 13.28 22.52 -8.29
CA GLY A 154 13.16 21.17 -7.78
C GLY A 154 13.93 20.10 -8.56
N THR A 155 13.57 18.85 -8.37
CA THR A 155 14.29 17.69 -8.92
C THR A 155 13.80 17.35 -10.32
N LEU A 156 14.74 17.20 -11.25
CA LEU A 156 14.46 16.80 -12.65
C LEU A 156 14.60 15.30 -12.90
N THR A 157 15.17 14.55 -11.95
CA THR A 157 15.30 13.10 -12.10
C THR A 157 13.94 12.46 -12.30
N PRO A 158 13.72 11.71 -13.40
CA PRO A 158 12.46 11.07 -13.65
C PRO A 158 12.16 9.98 -12.62
N GLN A 159 10.90 9.87 -12.23
CA GLN A 159 10.44 8.70 -11.51
C GLN A 159 10.23 7.56 -12.52
N ALA A 160 10.99 6.50 -12.34
CA ALA A 160 10.90 5.31 -13.18
C ALA A 160 9.89 4.32 -12.56
N ASN A 161 8.79 4.08 -13.26
CA ASN A 161 7.66 3.27 -12.80
C ASN A 161 7.35 2.14 -13.79
N PHE A 162 6.45 1.25 -13.39
CA PHE A 162 5.82 0.32 -14.32
C PHE A 162 4.56 0.94 -14.90
N SER A 163 4.36 0.81 -16.21
CA SER A 163 3.07 1.09 -16.81
C SER A 163 1.99 0.17 -16.24
N THR A 164 0.74 0.64 -16.21
CA THR A 164 -0.40 -0.15 -15.70
C THR A 164 -0.50 -1.55 -16.34
N GLY A 165 -0.12 -1.67 -17.61
CA GLY A 165 -0.12 -2.96 -18.32
C GLY A 165 0.95 -3.90 -17.79
N LYS A 166 2.18 -3.40 -17.63
CA LYS A 166 3.29 -4.17 -17.10
C LYS A 166 3.08 -4.54 -15.63
N GLU A 167 2.58 -3.60 -14.85
CA GLU A 167 2.24 -3.82 -13.45
C GLU A 167 1.26 -4.99 -13.29
N LYS A 168 0.12 -4.98 -14.02
CA LYS A 168 -0.85 -6.09 -14.01
C LYS A 168 -0.24 -7.43 -14.42
N SER A 169 0.65 -7.40 -15.41
CA SER A 169 1.35 -8.62 -15.86
C SER A 169 2.28 -9.16 -14.77
N LEU A 170 3.05 -8.29 -14.12
CA LEU A 170 3.94 -8.66 -13.02
C LEU A 170 3.16 -9.17 -11.82
N GLN A 171 2.02 -8.53 -11.48
CA GLN A 171 1.12 -9.00 -10.43
C GLN A 171 0.61 -10.41 -10.68
N ALA A 172 0.15 -10.68 -11.92
CA ALA A 172 -0.33 -12.00 -12.27
C ALA A 172 0.77 -13.07 -12.13
N GLN A 173 2.01 -12.76 -12.54
CA GLN A 173 3.16 -13.64 -12.41
C GLN A 173 3.55 -13.83 -10.93
N ALA A 174 3.55 -12.76 -10.14
CA ALA A 174 3.85 -12.82 -8.71
C ALA A 174 2.82 -13.67 -7.95
N ARG A 175 1.53 -13.49 -8.24
CA ARG A 175 0.44 -14.28 -7.68
C ARG A 175 0.59 -15.77 -7.99
N ASP A 176 0.89 -16.11 -9.24
CA ASP A 176 1.10 -17.51 -9.66
C ASP A 176 2.32 -18.12 -8.94
N THR A 177 3.41 -17.38 -8.83
CA THR A 177 4.62 -17.81 -8.15
C THR A 177 4.38 -18.00 -6.65
N ALA A 178 3.78 -17.02 -5.95
CA ALA A 178 3.47 -17.09 -4.53
C ALA A 178 2.51 -18.25 -4.20
N THR A 179 1.50 -18.46 -5.06
CA THR A 179 0.55 -19.57 -4.88
C THR A 179 1.23 -20.93 -5.03
N LYS A 180 2.14 -21.09 -5.99
CA LYS A 180 2.94 -22.31 -6.18
C LYS A 180 3.87 -22.53 -4.98
N GLU A 181 4.50 -21.49 -4.48
CA GLU A 181 5.35 -21.54 -3.31
C GLU A 181 4.57 -21.95 -2.05
N ALA A 182 3.42 -21.32 -1.78
CA ALA A 182 2.55 -21.69 -0.66
C ALA A 182 2.18 -23.18 -0.70
N ARG A 183 1.80 -23.68 -1.89
CA ARG A 183 1.48 -25.11 -2.08
C ARG A 183 2.69 -25.99 -1.84
N GLY A 184 3.87 -25.63 -2.35
CA GLY A 184 5.12 -26.37 -2.15
C GLY A 184 5.50 -26.45 -0.67
N LYS A 185 5.45 -25.31 0.05
CA LYS A 185 5.67 -25.26 1.49
C LYS A 185 4.68 -26.15 2.25
N ALA A 186 3.37 -26.10 1.92
CA ALA A 186 2.35 -26.93 2.54
C ALA A 186 2.62 -28.43 2.34
N GLN A 187 2.99 -28.84 1.13
CA GLN A 187 3.32 -30.25 0.81
C GLN A 187 4.56 -30.73 1.56
N GLN A 188 5.58 -29.88 1.68
CA GLN A 188 6.80 -30.20 2.42
C GLN A 188 6.51 -30.37 3.92
N ILE A 189 5.72 -29.48 4.51
CA ILE A 189 5.31 -29.59 5.93
C ILE A 189 4.49 -30.87 6.15
N ALA A 190 3.54 -31.15 5.27
CA ALA A 190 2.72 -32.36 5.34
C ALA A 190 3.59 -33.63 5.34
N LYS A 191 4.56 -33.70 4.43
CA LYS A 191 5.51 -34.80 4.36
C LYS A 191 6.38 -34.93 5.62
N ASN A 192 6.89 -33.82 6.14
CA ASN A 192 7.78 -33.79 7.30
C ASN A 192 7.06 -34.18 8.60
N LEU A 193 5.77 -33.83 8.73
CA LEU A 193 4.95 -34.08 9.92
C LEU A 193 4.05 -35.33 9.79
N GLY A 194 4.07 -36.03 8.64
CA GLY A 194 3.39 -37.30 8.45
C GLY A 194 1.86 -37.20 8.33
N PHE A 195 1.32 -36.09 7.84
CA PHE A 195 -0.10 -35.93 7.54
C PHE A 195 -0.36 -35.72 6.04
N HIS A 196 -1.60 -35.88 5.61
CA HIS A 196 -2.00 -35.64 4.23
C HIS A 196 -2.63 -34.27 4.07
N LEU A 197 -2.18 -33.51 3.04
CA LEU A 197 -2.77 -32.25 2.66
C LEU A 197 -4.14 -32.48 2.02
N GLY A 198 -5.16 -31.81 2.56
CA GLY A 198 -6.54 -31.87 2.06
C GLY A 198 -6.88 -30.75 1.07
N ALA A 199 -8.18 -30.48 0.93
CA ALA A 199 -8.65 -29.37 0.09
C ALA A 199 -8.27 -28.00 0.68
N VAL A 200 -8.27 -26.98 -0.16
CA VAL A 200 -8.14 -25.58 0.26
C VAL A 200 -9.40 -25.19 1.05
N LYS A 201 -9.22 -24.62 2.23
CA LYS A 201 -10.29 -24.05 3.05
C LYS A 201 -10.53 -22.58 2.70
N SER A 202 -9.49 -21.79 2.64
CA SER A 202 -9.53 -20.37 2.27
C SER A 202 -8.21 -19.94 1.65
N VAL A 203 -8.31 -18.96 0.80
CA VAL A 203 -7.15 -18.22 0.27
C VAL A 203 -7.35 -16.77 0.70
N ASP A 204 -6.38 -16.24 1.38
CA ASP A 204 -6.28 -14.83 1.67
C ASP A 204 -5.20 -14.27 0.73
N ASP A 205 -5.68 -13.71 -0.34
CA ASP A 205 -4.92 -12.92 -1.27
C ASP A 205 -4.96 -11.51 -0.70
N SER A 206 -4.12 -11.28 0.29
CA SER A 206 -3.89 -9.92 0.71
C SER A 206 -3.26 -9.24 -0.50
N ASP A 207 -4.13 -8.58 -1.27
CA ASP A 207 -3.68 -7.56 -2.20
C ASP A 207 -2.82 -6.61 -1.35
N GLY A 208 -1.56 -6.93 -1.21
CA GLY A 208 -0.53 -6.08 -0.61
C GLY A 208 -0.41 -4.75 -1.36
N PHE A 209 -1.41 -4.49 -2.16
CA PHE A 209 -1.72 -3.30 -2.92
C PHE A 209 -2.37 -2.17 -2.12
N GLY A 210 -2.27 -2.22 -0.81
CA GLY A 210 -2.25 -0.99 -0.03
C GLY A 210 -0.96 -0.23 -0.35
N GLY A 211 -0.79 0.22 -1.60
CA GLY A 211 0.41 0.90 -2.08
C GLY A 211 1.61 -0.06 -2.06
N GLY A 212 1.70 -0.95 -3.06
CA GLY A 212 2.94 -1.69 -3.31
C GLY A 212 4.05 -0.65 -3.41
N LEU A 213 4.85 -0.60 -2.38
CA LEU A 213 6.04 0.21 -2.38
C LEU A 213 6.90 -0.36 -3.52
N ILE A 214 6.77 0.25 -4.70
CA ILE A 214 7.80 0.14 -5.70
C ILE A 214 9.03 0.70 -5.01
N HIS A 215 9.79 -0.19 -4.37
CA HIS A 215 11.07 0.21 -3.84
C HIS A 215 11.99 0.35 -5.04
N PRO A 216 12.38 1.57 -5.41
CA PRO A 216 13.51 1.71 -6.30
C PRO A 216 14.68 1.00 -5.61
N PHE A 217 15.15 -0.08 -6.20
CA PHE A 217 16.32 -0.80 -5.72
C PHE A 217 17.56 0.02 -6.06
N GLY A 218 17.65 1.17 -5.45
CA GLY A 218 18.84 2.01 -5.41
C GLY A 218 19.46 1.83 -4.04
N THR A 219 20.13 0.72 -3.82
CA THR A 219 21.03 0.60 -2.69
C THR A 219 22.12 1.66 -2.84
N ALA A 220 22.38 2.36 -1.75
CA ALA A 220 23.49 3.30 -1.59
C ALA A 220 24.89 2.67 -1.83
N GLU A 221 24.98 1.49 -2.41
CA GLU A 221 26.22 0.79 -2.71
C GLU A 221 26.75 0.97 -4.12
N SER A 222 26.02 1.61 -5.02
CA SER A 222 26.58 1.98 -6.34
C SER A 222 27.16 3.40 -6.41
N MET A 223 27.66 3.95 -5.32
CA MET A 223 28.68 4.97 -5.38
C MET A 223 30.03 4.34 -5.81
N GLY A 224 29.97 3.53 -6.84
CA GLY A 224 31.12 3.07 -7.60
C GLY A 224 31.67 4.27 -8.34
N LYS A 225 32.78 4.77 -7.83
CA LYS A 225 33.84 5.55 -8.46
C LYS A 225 33.58 5.84 -9.94
N SER A 226 32.83 6.90 -10.23
CA SER A 226 32.76 7.45 -11.57
C SER A 226 34.16 8.00 -11.89
N THR A 227 34.90 7.29 -12.72
CA THR A 227 36.01 7.89 -13.45
C THR A 227 35.40 9.04 -14.25
N ALA A 228 35.85 10.25 -13.93
CA ALA A 228 35.47 11.44 -14.62
C ALA A 228 35.79 11.30 -16.11
N SER A 229 34.81 10.95 -16.91
CA SER A 229 34.78 11.25 -18.34
C SER A 229 33.98 12.53 -18.51
N ASP A 230 34.58 13.48 -19.17
CA ASP A 230 34.19 14.84 -19.43
C ASP A 230 32.95 14.93 -20.36
N ASP A 231 31.80 14.49 -19.88
CA ASP A 231 30.53 14.70 -20.55
C ASP A 231 29.47 14.97 -19.48
N SER A 232 29.15 16.25 -19.27
CA SER A 232 28.23 16.78 -18.26
C SER A 232 26.75 16.45 -18.55
N LYS A 233 26.45 15.30 -19.15
CA LYS A 233 25.09 14.88 -19.44
C LYS A 233 24.58 13.91 -18.36
N LEU A 234 23.47 14.30 -17.74
CA LEU A 234 22.68 13.38 -16.92
C LEU A 234 22.18 12.26 -17.83
N THR A 235 22.33 11.02 -17.41
CA THR A 235 21.84 9.86 -18.17
C THR A 235 20.72 9.17 -17.39
N VAL A 236 19.58 8.95 -18.04
CA VAL A 236 18.46 8.21 -17.45
C VAL A 236 18.86 6.76 -17.24
N GLN A 237 19.12 6.38 -16.00
CA GLN A 237 19.38 5.00 -15.59
C GLN A 237 18.29 4.55 -14.61
N PRO A 238 17.25 3.83 -15.08
CA PRO A 238 16.08 3.52 -14.25
C PRO A 238 16.36 2.47 -13.18
N GLY A 239 17.44 1.69 -13.30
CA GLY A 239 17.66 0.53 -12.43
C GLY A 239 16.60 -0.57 -12.63
N GLU A 240 16.52 -1.48 -11.67
CA GLU A 240 15.45 -2.46 -11.56
C GLU A 240 14.53 -2.09 -10.38
N ASN A 241 13.23 -2.23 -10.56
CA ASN A 241 12.25 -2.12 -9.49
C ASN A 241 11.79 -3.53 -9.08
N SER A 242 11.52 -3.75 -7.80
CA SER A 242 10.96 -5.00 -7.29
C SER A 242 9.47 -4.86 -6.98
N LEU A 243 8.74 -5.93 -7.26
CA LEU A 243 7.35 -6.13 -6.87
C LEU A 243 7.28 -7.31 -5.92
N ASP A 244 6.86 -7.05 -4.69
CA ASP A 244 6.67 -8.10 -3.67
C ASP A 244 5.18 -8.45 -3.57
N TYR A 245 4.90 -9.75 -3.45
CA TYR A 245 3.56 -10.29 -3.39
C TYR A 245 3.50 -11.45 -2.39
N SER A 246 2.43 -11.53 -1.62
CA SER A 246 2.24 -12.58 -0.62
C SER A 246 0.84 -13.14 -0.67
N VAL A 247 0.70 -14.45 -0.55
CA VAL A 247 -0.60 -15.13 -0.46
C VAL A 247 -0.60 -16.12 0.69
N THR A 248 -1.65 -16.09 1.50
CA THR A 248 -1.84 -17.05 2.59
C THR A 248 -2.92 -18.05 2.21
N VAL A 249 -2.59 -19.33 2.23
CA VAL A 249 -3.50 -20.42 1.89
C VAL A 249 -3.70 -21.32 3.10
N VAL A 250 -4.96 -21.56 3.45
CA VAL A 250 -5.35 -22.47 4.53
C VAL A 250 -5.85 -23.78 3.91
N TYR A 251 -5.21 -24.89 4.28
CA TYR A 251 -5.57 -26.23 3.85
C TYR A 251 -6.18 -27.03 5.00
N TYR A 252 -7.14 -27.89 4.69
CA TYR A 252 -7.51 -28.97 5.60
C TYR A 252 -6.40 -30.01 5.65
N ILE A 253 -6.21 -30.66 6.82
CA ILE A 253 -5.25 -31.75 6.99
C ILE A 253 -5.98 -33.03 7.45
N ARG A 254 -5.46 -34.17 7.04
CA ARG A 254 -6.01 -35.51 7.34
C ARG A 254 -4.91 -36.43 7.85
#